data_4903b746659709e08640dabcb07713fa
#
_entry.id   4903b746659709e08640dabcb07713fa
#
_cell.length_a   1.000
_cell.length_b   1.000
_cell.length_c   1.000
_cell.angle_alpha   90.00
_cell.angle_beta   90.00
_cell.angle_gamma   90.00
#
_symmetry.space_group_name_H-M   'P 1'
#
loop_
_entity.id
_entity.type
_entity.pdbx_description
1 polymer ?
#
loop_
_entity_poly.entity_id
_entity_poly.type
_entity_poly.pdbx_seq_one_letter_code
_entity_poly.pdbx_strand_id
1 'polypeptide(L)'
;PGVLARGYDPRNVPHTEKTALTIGMGMTEKQGGSDVRANTTTAQPMTAQGPGQAYELVGHKWFTSAPMCDAFLVLGQAAGGLSCFLVPRWRPDGSKNPIQVQRLKNKLGNVANASSEIELRGALGWMVGEEGRGVPAIIEMVAMTRFDCMIGSTAGQRQAVAPAVHRSPGGP
;
A
#
# COMPACT_ATOMS: atom_id res chain seq x y z
N PRO A 1 -7.92 -11.61 -13.01
CA PRO A 1 -6.82 -12.28 -13.72
C PRO A 1 -5.49 -11.59 -13.52
N GLY A 2 -5.35 -10.28 -13.75
CA GLY A 2 -4.06 -9.56 -13.68
C GLY A 2 -3.35 -9.60 -12.32
N VAL A 3 -4.07 -9.53 -11.21
CA VAL A 3 -3.49 -9.61 -9.84
C VAL A 3 -2.97 -11.01 -9.52
N LEU A 4 -3.52 -12.06 -10.13
CA LEU A 4 -3.09 -13.44 -9.96
C LEU A 4 -2.04 -13.88 -10.98
N ALA A 5 -1.61 -12.98 -11.86
CA ALA A 5 -0.59 -13.27 -12.85
C ALA A 5 0.78 -13.51 -12.17
N ARG A 6 1.56 -14.45 -12.71
CA ARG A 6 2.91 -14.77 -12.20
C ARG A 6 3.99 -13.88 -12.81
N GLY A 7 3.65 -13.07 -13.78
CA GLY A 7 4.56 -12.12 -14.43
C GLY A 7 4.55 -10.76 -13.77
N TYR A 8 5.48 -9.89 -14.18
CA TYR A 8 5.50 -8.47 -13.82
C TYR A 8 5.45 -7.64 -15.10
N ASP A 9 4.55 -6.67 -15.13
CA ASP A 9 4.42 -5.72 -16.24
C ASP A 9 4.81 -4.32 -15.76
N PRO A 10 5.99 -3.79 -16.12
CA PRO A 10 6.50 -2.51 -15.63
C PRO A 10 5.86 -1.29 -16.28
N ARG A 11 5.04 -1.47 -17.31
CA ARG A 11 4.46 -0.35 -18.07
C ARG A 11 3.52 0.48 -17.21
N ASN A 12 3.57 1.79 -17.38
CA ASN A 12 2.63 2.72 -16.73
C ASN A 12 1.49 3.07 -17.69
N VAL A 13 0.58 2.13 -17.84
CA VAL A 13 -0.60 2.20 -18.73
C VAL A 13 -1.85 1.76 -17.96
N PRO A 14 -3.07 2.03 -18.46
CA PRO A 14 -4.31 1.54 -17.87
C PRO A 14 -4.28 0.03 -17.63
N HIS A 15 -4.95 -0.42 -16.57
CA HIS A 15 -4.97 -1.83 -16.15
C HIS A 15 -5.50 -2.78 -17.24
N THR A 16 -6.33 -2.29 -18.15
CA THR A 16 -6.88 -3.05 -19.29
C THR A 16 -5.83 -3.43 -20.32
N GLU A 17 -4.72 -2.70 -20.38
CA GLU A 17 -3.61 -2.93 -21.30
C GLU A 17 -2.47 -3.76 -20.68
N LYS A 18 -2.58 -4.10 -19.37
CA LYS A 18 -1.54 -4.81 -18.63
C LYS A 18 -1.80 -6.31 -18.54
N THR A 19 -0.72 -7.07 -18.56
CA THR A 19 -0.74 -8.53 -18.40
C THR A 19 -0.65 -8.95 -16.94
N ALA A 20 -0.08 -8.10 -16.08
CA ALA A 20 0.03 -8.33 -14.64
C ALA A 20 -0.18 -7.01 -13.89
N LEU A 21 -0.78 -7.08 -12.70
CA LEU A 21 -1.11 -5.94 -11.87
C LEU A 21 -0.48 -6.10 -10.48
N THR A 22 0.00 -4.99 -9.94
CA THR A 22 0.55 -4.92 -8.59
C THR A 22 -0.27 -3.97 -7.72
N ILE A 23 -0.37 -4.28 -6.42
CA ILE A 23 -1.11 -3.47 -5.46
C ILE A 23 -0.18 -3.06 -4.33
N GLY A 24 -0.10 -1.77 -4.08
CA GLY A 24 0.59 -1.18 -2.95
C GLY A 24 -0.36 -0.83 -1.81
N MET A 25 0.17 -0.14 -0.79
CA MET A 25 -0.60 0.23 0.40
C MET A 25 -0.19 1.60 0.92
N GLY A 26 -1.19 2.40 1.33
CA GLY A 26 -1.00 3.69 2.00
C GLY A 26 -1.90 3.80 3.23
N MET A 27 -1.37 3.51 4.43
CA MET A 27 -2.11 3.60 5.69
C MET A 27 -1.75 4.84 6.49
N THR A 28 -0.45 5.08 6.65
CA THR A 28 0.11 6.05 7.59
C THR A 28 0.05 7.46 7.04
N GLU A 29 -0.41 8.39 7.85
CA GLU A 29 -0.33 9.82 7.62
C GLU A 29 0.76 10.48 8.47
N LYS A 30 0.92 11.79 8.37
CA LYS A 30 2.04 12.52 8.97
C LYS A 30 2.10 12.43 10.49
N GLN A 31 0.95 12.24 11.16
CA GLN A 31 0.89 12.06 12.62
C GLN A 31 1.48 10.73 13.10
N GLY A 32 1.66 9.75 12.21
CA GLY A 32 2.30 8.47 12.50
C GLY A 32 1.38 7.26 12.36
N GLY A 33 2.00 6.07 12.29
CA GLY A 33 1.30 4.80 12.06
C GLY A 33 0.74 4.12 13.31
N SER A 34 1.09 4.57 14.51
CA SER A 34 0.58 4.02 15.77
C SER A 34 -0.86 4.44 16.08
N ASP A 35 -1.34 5.49 15.46
CA ASP A 35 -2.73 5.95 15.56
C ASP A 35 -3.33 6.25 14.18
N VAL A 36 -3.59 5.20 13.41
CA VAL A 36 -4.23 5.33 12.08
C VAL A 36 -5.69 5.79 12.16
N ARG A 37 -6.33 5.71 13.36
CA ARG A 37 -7.69 6.20 13.53
C ARG A 37 -7.76 7.72 13.47
N ALA A 38 -6.67 8.41 13.78
CA ALA A 38 -6.52 9.86 13.66
C ALA A 38 -6.22 10.33 12.22
N ASN A 39 -6.26 9.44 11.22
CA ASN A 39 -6.09 9.80 9.83
C ASN A 39 -7.10 10.89 9.41
N THR A 40 -6.64 11.84 8.61
CA THR A 40 -7.42 13.00 8.15
C THR A 40 -7.84 12.93 6.69
N THR A 41 -7.30 11.99 5.91
CA THR A 41 -7.78 11.74 4.54
C THR A 41 -9.27 11.48 4.54
N THR A 42 -10.03 12.26 3.80
CA THR A 42 -11.48 12.14 3.68
C THR A 42 -11.86 11.29 2.46
N ALA A 43 -12.99 10.61 2.55
CA ALA A 43 -13.59 9.87 1.45
C ALA A 43 -15.08 10.23 1.35
N GLN A 44 -15.45 10.87 0.25
CA GLN A 44 -16.83 11.29 -0.01
C GLN A 44 -17.44 10.38 -1.08
N PRO A 45 -18.66 9.85 -0.88
CA PRO A 45 -19.31 9.01 -1.89
C PRO A 45 -19.62 9.83 -3.13
N MET A 46 -19.36 9.29 -4.31
CA MET A 46 -19.67 9.97 -5.57
C MET A 46 -21.15 9.85 -5.93
N THR A 47 -21.78 8.73 -5.60
CA THR A 47 -23.22 8.47 -5.85
C THR A 47 -23.86 7.77 -4.68
N ALA A 48 -23.48 6.53 -4.37
CA ALA A 48 -24.00 5.72 -3.29
C ALA A 48 -22.92 5.43 -2.25
N GLN A 49 -23.34 5.05 -1.03
CA GLN A 49 -22.47 4.69 0.07
C GLN A 49 -22.32 3.17 0.19
N GLY A 50 -21.22 2.73 0.81
CA GLY A 50 -21.01 1.35 1.21
C GLY A 50 -20.04 0.56 0.35
N PRO A 51 -19.91 -0.73 0.60
CA PRO A 51 -18.99 -1.63 -0.06
C PRO A 51 -19.14 -1.63 -1.58
N GLY A 52 -18.00 -1.57 -2.29
CA GLY A 52 -17.95 -1.56 -3.75
C GLY A 52 -18.35 -0.23 -4.41
N GLN A 53 -18.85 0.74 -3.65
CA GLN A 53 -19.22 2.05 -4.20
C GLN A 53 -18.00 2.94 -4.42
N ALA A 54 -18.15 3.88 -5.36
CA ALA A 54 -17.11 4.83 -5.73
C ALA A 54 -17.09 6.04 -4.79
N TYR A 55 -15.89 6.44 -4.40
CA TYR A 55 -15.61 7.58 -3.52
C TYR A 55 -14.55 8.48 -4.13
N GLU A 56 -14.64 9.77 -3.81
CA GLU A 56 -13.59 10.75 -4.01
C GLU A 56 -12.76 10.87 -2.74
N LEU A 57 -11.44 10.66 -2.84
CA LEU A 57 -10.51 10.74 -1.72
C LEU A 57 -9.67 12.01 -1.82
N VAL A 58 -9.59 12.74 -0.70
CA VAL A 58 -8.76 13.94 -0.55
C VAL A 58 -7.93 13.83 0.73
N GLY A 59 -6.63 14.00 0.62
CA GLY A 59 -5.70 13.94 1.76
C GLY A 59 -4.30 13.52 1.35
N HIS A 60 -3.52 13.07 2.32
CA HIS A 60 -2.14 12.65 2.08
C HIS A 60 -1.83 11.31 2.73
N LYS A 61 -0.79 10.64 2.23
CA LYS A 61 -0.18 9.50 2.91
C LYS A 61 1.32 9.75 3.07
N TRP A 62 1.78 9.59 4.31
CA TRP A 62 3.19 9.80 4.68
C TRP A 62 4.08 8.64 4.25
N PHE A 63 3.50 7.42 4.20
CA PHE A 63 4.12 6.24 3.63
C PHE A 63 3.16 5.53 2.70
N THR A 64 3.52 5.46 1.43
CA THR A 64 2.86 4.61 0.42
C THR A 64 3.91 3.68 -0.15
N SER A 65 3.69 2.37 0.06
CA SER A 65 4.59 1.34 -0.42
C SER A 65 4.48 1.17 -1.92
N ALA A 66 5.64 0.97 -2.56
CA ALA A 66 5.77 0.67 -3.98
C ALA A 66 4.93 1.63 -4.87
N PRO A 67 5.29 2.92 -4.95
CA PRO A 67 4.51 3.93 -5.67
C PRO A 67 4.37 3.65 -7.18
N MET A 68 5.11 2.66 -7.70
CA MET A 68 4.98 2.17 -9.06
C MET A 68 3.79 1.20 -9.26
N CYS A 69 3.13 0.75 -8.20
CA CYS A 69 2.00 -0.19 -8.29
C CYS A 69 0.82 0.39 -9.09
N ASP A 70 0.00 -0.49 -9.62
CA ASP A 70 -1.15 -0.14 -10.47
C ASP A 70 -2.36 0.33 -9.68
N ALA A 71 -2.46 -0.11 -8.42
CA ALA A 71 -3.47 0.33 -7.46
C ALA A 71 -2.91 0.33 -6.05
N PHE A 72 -3.64 0.96 -5.12
CA PHE A 72 -3.26 1.05 -3.71
C PHE A 72 -4.46 0.77 -2.81
N LEU A 73 -4.26 0.00 -1.74
CA LEU A 73 -5.19 -0.01 -0.62
C LEU A 73 -4.89 1.18 0.29
N VAL A 74 -5.87 2.03 0.50
CA VAL A 74 -5.74 3.30 1.22
C VAL A 74 -6.79 3.41 2.30
N LEU A 75 -6.42 3.91 3.48
CA LEU A 75 -7.39 4.25 4.53
C LEU A 75 -7.85 5.70 4.38
N GLY A 76 -9.16 5.92 4.53
CA GLY A 76 -9.80 7.26 4.52
C GLY A 76 -11.02 7.30 5.41
N GLN A 77 -11.37 8.49 5.90
CA GLN A 77 -12.55 8.74 6.72
C GLN A 77 -13.78 8.88 5.81
N ALA A 78 -14.67 7.91 5.87
CA ALA A 78 -16.02 7.98 5.32
C ALA A 78 -17.02 8.40 6.41
N ALA A 79 -18.29 8.55 6.08
CA ALA A 79 -19.32 8.95 7.04
C ALA A 79 -19.45 7.97 8.22
N GLY A 80 -19.32 6.66 7.96
CA GLY A 80 -19.33 5.61 9.00
C GLY A 80 -17.98 5.37 9.68
N GLY A 81 -16.96 6.15 9.38
CA GLY A 81 -15.63 6.08 10.00
C GLY A 81 -14.52 5.62 9.05
N LEU A 82 -13.37 5.29 9.64
CA LEU A 82 -12.17 4.92 8.89
C LEU A 82 -12.40 3.64 8.07
N SER A 83 -12.36 3.77 6.76
CA SER A 83 -12.70 2.74 5.78
C SER A 83 -11.52 2.47 4.85
N CYS A 84 -11.51 1.31 4.18
CA CYS A 84 -10.50 0.92 3.22
C CYS A 84 -11.00 1.14 1.79
N PHE A 85 -10.11 1.64 0.93
CA PHE A 85 -10.42 1.93 -0.47
C PHE A 85 -9.35 1.36 -1.40
N LEU A 86 -9.78 0.75 -2.49
CA LEU A 86 -8.93 0.41 -3.62
C LEU A 86 -8.86 1.63 -4.55
N VAL A 87 -7.68 2.23 -4.62
CA VAL A 87 -7.43 3.46 -5.39
C VAL A 87 -6.52 3.11 -6.58
N PRO A 88 -7.03 3.08 -7.81
CA PRO A 88 -6.24 2.74 -8.98
C PRO A 88 -5.36 3.92 -9.41
N ARG A 89 -4.23 3.65 -10.08
CA ARG A 89 -3.39 4.67 -10.69
C ARG A 89 -4.05 5.34 -11.89
N TRP A 90 -4.81 4.58 -12.65
CA TRP A 90 -5.57 5.03 -13.81
C TRP A 90 -7.06 4.84 -13.57
N ARG A 91 -7.85 5.83 -13.93
CA ARG A 91 -9.31 5.75 -13.88
C ARG A 91 -9.85 4.83 -15.00
N PRO A 92 -11.08 4.32 -14.86
CA PRO A 92 -11.71 3.48 -15.89
C PRO A 92 -11.84 4.17 -17.26
N ASP A 93 -11.91 5.49 -17.30
CA ASP A 93 -11.98 6.30 -18.52
C ASP A 93 -10.61 6.47 -19.23
N GLY A 94 -9.55 5.85 -18.70
CA GLY A 94 -8.19 5.96 -19.22
C GLY A 94 -7.44 7.22 -18.81
N SER A 95 -8.01 8.09 -18.00
CA SER A 95 -7.31 9.24 -17.44
C SER A 95 -6.48 8.85 -16.21
N LYS A 96 -5.45 9.61 -15.91
CA LYS A 96 -4.68 9.41 -14.66
C LYS A 96 -5.52 9.80 -13.46
N ASN A 97 -5.55 8.93 -12.47
CA ASN A 97 -6.14 9.26 -11.18
C ASN A 97 -5.24 10.27 -10.46
N PRO A 98 -5.79 11.35 -9.85
CA PRO A 98 -4.99 12.41 -9.22
C PRO A 98 -4.34 11.94 -7.90
N ILE A 99 -3.41 10.99 -8.05
CA ILE A 99 -2.47 10.53 -7.03
C ILE A 99 -1.12 11.16 -7.37
N GLN A 100 -0.64 12.07 -6.52
CA GLN A 100 0.60 12.80 -6.77
C GLN A 100 1.70 12.33 -5.82
N VAL A 101 2.73 11.69 -6.36
CA VAL A 101 3.94 11.35 -5.61
C VAL A 101 4.71 12.65 -5.36
N GLN A 102 4.93 12.98 -4.09
CA GLN A 102 5.64 14.18 -3.68
C GLN A 102 7.15 13.94 -3.62
N ARG A 103 7.55 12.84 -3.00
CA ARG A 103 8.95 12.42 -2.91
C ARG A 103 9.07 10.95 -2.50
N LEU A 104 10.23 10.38 -2.77
CA LEU A 104 10.64 9.11 -2.15
C LEU A 104 11.21 9.37 -0.75
N LYS A 105 11.01 8.42 0.15
CA LYS A 105 11.52 8.49 1.52
C LYS A 105 13.03 8.25 1.55
N ASN A 106 13.73 9.07 2.32
CA ASN A 106 15.08 8.76 2.79
C ASN A 106 14.97 7.92 4.06
N LYS A 107 15.44 6.67 4.03
CA LYS A 107 15.25 5.69 5.10
C LYS A 107 16.60 5.18 5.62
N LEU A 108 16.67 4.88 6.93
CA LEU A 108 17.85 4.27 7.56
C LEU A 108 18.07 2.81 7.13
N GLY A 109 16.99 2.10 6.80
CA GLY A 109 17.02 0.71 6.35
C GLY A 109 15.99 0.48 5.25
N ASN A 110 16.02 -0.72 4.65
CA ASN A 110 15.14 -1.10 3.56
C ASN A 110 15.17 -0.12 2.37
N VAL A 111 16.37 0.38 2.06
CA VAL A 111 16.60 1.48 1.10
C VAL A 111 16.20 1.07 -0.33
N ALA A 112 16.36 -0.21 -0.65
CA ALA A 112 16.01 -0.74 -1.97
C ALA A 112 14.50 -0.74 -2.25
N ASN A 113 13.65 -0.77 -1.21
CA ASN A 113 12.20 -0.71 -1.38
C ASN A 113 11.73 0.74 -1.49
N ALA A 114 11.11 1.08 -2.60
CA ALA A 114 10.52 2.40 -2.80
C ALA A 114 9.36 2.62 -1.81
N SER A 115 9.43 3.72 -1.07
CA SER A 115 8.34 4.23 -0.24
C SER A 115 8.20 5.72 -0.54
N SER A 116 6.99 6.22 -0.67
CA SER A 116 6.74 7.59 -1.07
C SER A 116 5.76 8.32 -0.16
N GLU A 117 5.81 9.63 -0.22
CA GLU A 117 4.73 10.51 0.23
C GLU A 117 3.83 10.80 -0.96
N ILE A 118 2.53 10.71 -0.77
CA ILE A 118 1.55 11.01 -1.82
C ILE A 118 0.48 11.97 -1.34
N GLU A 119 -0.04 12.75 -2.29
CA GLU A 119 -1.25 13.56 -2.15
C GLU A 119 -2.36 12.95 -3.00
N LEU A 120 -3.55 12.86 -2.41
CA LEU A 120 -4.79 12.48 -3.08
C LEU A 120 -5.60 13.76 -3.30
N ARG A 121 -5.81 14.14 -4.54
CA ARG A 121 -6.49 15.39 -4.92
C ARG A 121 -7.78 15.12 -5.67
N GLY A 122 -8.74 14.51 -4.99
CA GLY A 122 -9.96 14.00 -5.61
C GLY A 122 -9.73 12.66 -6.32
N ALA A 123 -8.93 11.79 -5.72
CA ALA A 123 -8.64 10.48 -6.29
C ALA A 123 -9.86 9.56 -6.20
N LEU A 124 -10.21 8.91 -7.33
CA LEU A 124 -11.23 7.88 -7.37
C LEU A 124 -10.74 6.64 -6.61
N GLY A 125 -11.59 6.09 -5.75
CA GLY A 125 -11.38 4.79 -5.13
C GLY A 125 -12.71 4.08 -4.89
N TRP A 126 -12.66 2.76 -4.71
CA TRP A 126 -13.83 1.94 -4.35
C TRP A 126 -13.67 1.40 -2.95
N MET A 127 -14.73 1.48 -2.16
CA MET A 127 -14.72 0.96 -0.79
C MET A 127 -14.54 -0.57 -0.80
N VAL A 128 -13.60 -1.04 0.00
CA VAL A 128 -13.30 -2.47 0.21
C VAL A 128 -13.72 -2.86 1.62
N GLY A 129 -14.58 -3.88 1.73
CA GLY A 129 -15.14 -4.30 3.01
C GLY A 129 -16.19 -3.32 3.55
N GLU A 130 -16.56 -3.48 4.82
CA GLU A 130 -17.58 -2.67 5.48
C GLU A 130 -17.09 -1.26 5.83
N GLU A 131 -17.97 -0.29 5.72
CA GLU A 131 -17.70 1.10 6.14
C GLU A 131 -17.38 1.17 7.63
N GLY A 132 -16.38 1.98 7.99
CA GLY A 132 -15.89 2.08 9.38
C GLY A 132 -14.99 0.93 9.83
N ARG A 133 -14.79 -0.11 9.01
CA ARG A 133 -13.93 -1.26 9.29
C ARG A 133 -12.67 -1.33 8.42
N GLY A 134 -12.12 -0.19 8.08
CA GLY A 134 -10.97 -0.10 7.18
C GLY A 134 -9.72 -0.80 7.71
N VAL A 135 -9.43 -0.71 9.01
CA VAL A 135 -8.25 -1.35 9.62
C VAL A 135 -8.33 -2.89 9.53
N PRO A 136 -9.42 -3.56 9.94
CA PRO A 136 -9.56 -4.99 9.71
C PRO A 136 -9.40 -5.40 8.24
N ALA A 137 -10.01 -4.67 7.31
CA ALA A 137 -9.96 -4.97 5.90
C ALA A 137 -8.51 -4.89 5.32
N ILE A 138 -7.75 -3.85 5.66
CA ILE A 138 -6.40 -3.68 5.13
C ILE A 138 -5.39 -4.61 5.81
N ILE A 139 -5.63 -5.05 7.04
CA ILE A 139 -4.74 -5.96 7.78
C ILE A 139 -4.69 -7.36 7.16
N GLU A 140 -5.69 -7.78 6.43
CA GLU A 140 -5.63 -9.04 5.69
C GLU A 140 -4.42 -9.09 4.73
N MET A 141 -4.14 -7.98 4.04
CA MET A 141 -2.93 -7.86 3.22
C MET A 141 -1.64 -7.84 4.09
N VAL A 142 -1.69 -7.23 5.27
CA VAL A 142 -0.55 -7.14 6.19
C VAL A 142 -0.13 -8.51 6.72
N ALA A 143 -1.03 -9.47 6.83
CA ALA A 143 -0.70 -10.82 7.28
C ALA A 143 0.37 -11.48 6.39
N MET A 144 0.29 -11.31 5.07
CA MET A 144 1.31 -11.79 4.14
C MET A 144 2.65 -11.07 4.31
N THR A 145 2.65 -9.76 4.51
CA THR A 145 3.88 -8.99 4.73
C THR A 145 4.57 -9.34 6.06
N ARG A 146 3.82 -9.73 7.08
CA ARG A 146 4.38 -10.26 8.34
C ARG A 146 5.09 -11.57 8.14
N PHE A 147 4.55 -12.45 7.32
CA PHE A 147 5.20 -13.70 6.95
C PHE A 147 6.52 -13.45 6.22
N ASP A 148 6.56 -12.53 5.27
CA ASP A 148 7.79 -12.11 4.59
C ASP A 148 8.83 -11.54 5.57
N CYS A 149 8.41 -10.76 6.56
CA CYS A 149 9.29 -10.26 7.62
C CYS A 149 9.90 -11.39 8.46
N MET A 150 9.15 -12.45 8.74
CA MET A 150 9.67 -13.64 9.42
C MET A 150 10.78 -14.32 8.61
N ILE A 151 10.53 -14.57 7.32
CA ILE A 151 11.49 -15.17 6.41
C ILE A 151 12.76 -14.31 6.32
N GLY A 152 12.60 -12.99 6.13
CA GLY A 152 13.71 -12.04 6.06
C GLY A 152 14.54 -12.01 7.33
N SER A 153 13.91 -12.01 8.50
CA SER A 153 14.59 -12.05 9.80
C SER A 153 15.38 -13.35 9.99
N THR A 154 14.81 -14.49 9.62
CA THR A 154 15.47 -15.79 9.69
C THR A 154 16.67 -15.87 8.75
N ALA A 155 16.54 -15.35 7.54
CA ALA A 155 17.65 -15.28 6.57
C ALA A 155 18.79 -14.38 7.09
N GLY A 156 18.48 -13.25 7.71
CA GLY A 156 19.44 -12.35 8.33
C GLY A 156 20.19 -13.01 9.52
N GLN A 157 19.47 -13.72 10.37
CA GLN A 157 20.07 -14.49 11.47
C GLN A 157 21.03 -15.55 10.95
N ARG A 158 20.63 -16.33 9.94
CA ARG A 158 21.51 -17.33 9.32
C ARG A 158 22.76 -16.67 8.73
N GLN A 159 22.61 -15.55 8.04
CA GLN A 159 23.73 -14.81 7.47
C GLN A 159 24.71 -14.29 8.50
N ALA A 160 24.24 -13.91 9.70
CA ALA A 160 25.10 -13.48 10.80
C ALA A 160 25.79 -14.65 11.51
N VAL A 161 25.06 -15.75 11.79
CA VAL A 161 25.57 -16.90 12.56
C VAL A 161 26.59 -17.69 11.76
N ALA A 162 26.38 -17.99 10.49
CA ALA A 162 27.26 -18.81 9.71
C ALA A 162 28.71 -18.28 9.63
N PRO A 163 28.96 -17.00 9.34
CA PRO A 163 30.32 -16.42 9.41
C PRO A 163 30.89 -16.36 10.82
N ALA A 164 30.04 -16.16 11.86
CA ALA A 164 30.51 -16.10 13.25
C ALA A 164 31.03 -17.48 13.70
N VAL A 165 30.30 -18.54 13.42
CA VAL A 165 30.74 -19.93 13.71
C VAL A 165 32.03 -20.26 12.98
N HIS A 166 32.12 -19.90 11.68
CA HIS A 166 33.33 -20.17 10.89
C HIS A 166 34.57 -19.42 11.40
N ARG A 167 34.41 -18.25 12.02
CA ARG A 167 35.52 -17.45 12.56
C ARG A 167 35.81 -17.71 14.05
N SER A 168 35.01 -18.53 14.73
CA SER A 168 35.26 -18.89 16.13
C SER A 168 36.49 -19.75 16.25
N PRO A 169 37.38 -19.53 17.28
CA PRO A 169 38.44 -20.44 17.59
C PRO A 169 37.86 -21.83 17.95
N GLY A 170 38.18 -22.84 17.17
CA GLY A 170 37.61 -24.20 17.32
C GLY A 170 36.41 -24.50 16.42
N GLY A 171 36.07 -23.60 15.50
CA GLY A 171 35.17 -23.93 14.38
C GLY A 171 35.82 -24.93 13.40
N PRO A 172 35.00 -25.70 12.63
CA PRO A 172 35.51 -26.69 11.70
C PRO A 172 36.40 -26.06 10.63
#